data_37498c8c639d4b75ad56ea065e2ade7e
#
_entry.id   37498c8c639d4b75ad56ea065e2ade7e
#
_cell.length_a   1.000
_cell.length_b   1.000
_cell.length_c   1.000
_cell.angle_alpha   90.00
_cell.angle_beta   90.00
_cell.angle_gamma   90.00
#
_symmetry.space_group_name_H-M   'P 1'
#
loop_
_entity.id
_entity.type
_entity.pdbx_description
1 polymer ?
#
loop_
_entity_poly.entity_id
_entity_poly.type
_entity_poly.pdbx_seq_one_letter_code
_entity_poly.pdbx_strand_id
1 'polypeptide(L)' 'MGRLRVLSGKQVCDILSKHGFRNVRQGGSHIIMQKKTDTSTITIPVPNHREIKLGTLKSIIRQSQLSTKEFES' A
#
# COMPACT_ATOMS: atom_id res chain seq x y z
N MET A 1 1.88 12.41 18.11
CA MET A 1 1.96 12.33 16.66
C MET A 1 2.78 11.13 16.23
N GLY A 2 2.24 10.33 15.36
CA GLY A 2 2.96 9.18 14.83
C GLY A 2 3.89 9.58 13.70
N ARG A 3 4.83 8.71 13.43
CA ARG A 3 5.72 8.84 12.28
C ARG A 3 5.42 7.72 11.30
N LEU A 4 5.64 7.98 10.02
CA LEU A 4 5.57 6.92 9.03
C LEU A 4 6.65 5.90 9.34
N ARG A 5 6.24 4.63 9.30
CA ARG A 5 7.16 3.52 9.58
C ARG A 5 8.03 3.25 8.37
N VAL A 6 9.20 2.70 8.62
CA VAL A 6 10.00 2.10 7.57
C VAL A 6 9.35 0.74 7.28
N LEU A 7 8.78 0.60 6.09
CA LEU A 7 7.98 -0.57 5.74
C LEU A 7 8.54 -1.26 4.50
N SER A 8 8.43 -2.59 4.50
CA SER A 8 8.69 -3.37 3.30
C SER A 8 7.44 -3.38 2.43
N GLY A 9 7.60 -3.80 1.17
CA GLY A 9 6.46 -3.97 0.28
C GLY A 9 5.43 -4.92 0.84
N LYS A 10 5.87 -6.03 1.44
CA LYS A 10 4.96 -7.01 2.04
C LYS A 10 4.18 -6.41 3.21
N GLN A 11 4.84 -5.63 4.04
CA GLN A 11 4.17 -4.98 5.17
C GLN A 11 3.12 -3.98 4.70
N VAL A 12 3.42 -3.23 3.65
CA VAL A 12 2.43 -2.31 3.07
C VAL A 12 1.24 -3.10 2.53
N CYS A 13 1.48 -4.21 1.85
CA CYS A 13 0.40 -5.05 1.35
C CYS A 13 -0.46 -5.61 2.48
N ASP A 14 0.17 -6.00 3.61
CA ASP A 14 -0.59 -6.47 4.76
C ASP A 14 -1.52 -5.39 5.30
N ILE A 15 -1.03 -4.15 5.39
CA ILE A 15 -1.85 -3.03 5.84
C ILE A 15 -3.01 -2.80 4.88
N LEU A 16 -2.71 -2.77 3.59
CA LEU A 16 -3.75 -2.58 2.57
C LEU A 16 -4.79 -3.70 2.62
N SER A 17 -4.35 -4.94 2.86
CA SER A 17 -5.27 -6.08 2.95
C SER A 17 -6.28 -5.93 4.07
N LYS A 18 -5.86 -5.34 5.19
CA LYS A 18 -6.76 -5.09 6.32
C LYS A 18 -7.85 -4.09 5.98
N HIS A 19 -7.67 -3.33 4.93
CA HIS A 19 -8.60 -2.30 4.50
C HIS A 19 -9.30 -2.64 3.18
N GLY A 20 -9.37 -3.92 2.85
CA GLY A 20 -10.15 -4.38 1.72
C GLY A 20 -9.41 -4.52 0.40
N PHE A 21 -8.11 -4.27 0.38
CA PHE A 21 -7.32 -4.50 -0.82
C PHE A 21 -6.96 -5.97 -0.95
N ARG A 22 -6.80 -6.42 -2.19
CA ARG A 22 -6.44 -7.80 -2.49
C ARG A 22 -5.22 -7.82 -3.40
N ASN A 23 -4.36 -8.81 -3.20
CA ASN A 23 -3.26 -9.07 -4.11
C ASN A 23 -3.83 -9.76 -5.35
N VAL A 24 -3.93 -9.02 -6.45
CA VAL A 24 -4.50 -9.56 -7.69
C VAL A 24 -3.44 -10.01 -8.67
N ARG A 25 -2.20 -9.57 -8.47
CA ARG A 25 -1.11 -9.95 -9.36
C ARG A 25 0.21 -9.68 -8.67
N GLN A 26 1.16 -10.59 -8.87
CA GLN A 26 2.52 -10.40 -8.38
C GLN A 26 3.47 -10.83 -9.49
N GLY A 27 4.29 -9.90 -9.94
CA GLY A 27 5.24 -10.18 -10.98
C GLY A 27 6.40 -9.23 -10.90
N GLY A 28 7.60 -9.74 -11.15
CA GLY A 28 8.81 -8.94 -11.10
C GLY A 28 8.97 -8.29 -9.74
N SER A 29 9.20 -6.99 -9.74
CA SER A 29 9.47 -6.24 -8.52
C SER A 29 8.25 -5.55 -7.93
N HIS A 30 7.05 -5.85 -8.44
CA HIS A 30 5.83 -5.18 -7.97
C HIS A 30 4.75 -6.17 -7.57
N ILE A 31 4.01 -5.80 -6.53
CA ILE A 31 2.82 -6.51 -6.09
C ILE A 31 1.65 -5.60 -6.40
N ILE A 32 0.68 -6.07 -7.16
CA ILE A 32 -0.47 -5.24 -7.53
C ILE A 32 -1.60 -5.50 -6.55
N MET A 33 -1.94 -4.47 -5.80
CA MET A 33 -3.04 -4.50 -4.83
C MET A 33 -4.24 -3.76 -5.41
N GLN A 34 -5.42 -4.31 -5.21
CA GLN A 34 -6.63 -3.76 -5.82
C GLN A 34 -7.79 -3.81 -4.84
N LYS A 35 -8.60 -2.76 -4.87
CA LYS A 35 -9.81 -2.69 -4.07
C LYS A 35 -10.94 -2.14 -4.93
N LYS A 36 -12.07 -2.84 -4.95
CA LYS A 36 -13.26 -2.35 -5.63
C LYS A 36 -14.04 -1.43 -4.69
N THR A 37 -14.46 -0.29 -5.22
CA THR A 37 -15.34 0.63 -4.53
C THR A 37 -16.69 0.62 -5.24
N ASP A 38 -17.66 1.39 -4.70
CA ASP A 38 -18.99 1.45 -5.30
C ASP A 38 -18.98 2.00 -6.72
N THR A 39 -18.01 2.83 -7.04
CA THR A 39 -18.00 3.55 -8.32
C THR A 39 -16.77 3.25 -9.18
N SER A 40 -15.76 2.61 -8.61
CA SER A 40 -14.53 2.40 -9.38
C SER A 40 -13.65 1.32 -8.72
N THR A 41 -12.43 1.20 -9.22
CA THR A 41 -11.45 0.26 -8.70
C THR A 41 -10.17 1.03 -8.42
N ILE A 42 -9.62 0.83 -7.22
CA ILE A 42 -8.33 1.41 -6.84
C ILE A 42 -7.26 0.35 -7.08
N THR A 43 -6.27 0.67 -7.90
CA THR A 43 -5.17 -0.25 -8.19
C THR A 43 -3.86 0.41 -7.78
N ILE A 44 -3.08 -0.27 -6.94
CA ILE A 44 -1.83 0.26 -6.42
C ILE A 44 -0.69 -0.72 -6.69
N PRO A 45 0.30 -0.35 -7.49
CA PRO A 45 1.52 -1.15 -7.61
C PRO A 45 2.41 -0.88 -6.41
N VAL A 46 2.70 -1.91 -5.63
CA VAL A 46 3.54 -1.81 -4.44
C VAL A 46 4.90 -2.43 -4.76
N PRO A 47 5.99 -1.66 -4.67
CA PRO A 47 7.32 -2.23 -4.89
C PRO A 47 7.61 -3.34 -3.89
N ASN A 48 8.06 -4.48 -4.37
CA ASN A 48 8.39 -5.61 -3.49
C ASN A 48 9.82 -5.47 -3.00
N HIS A 49 10.08 -4.41 -2.25
CA HIS A 49 11.40 -4.08 -1.72
C HIS A 49 11.39 -4.28 -0.19
N ARG A 50 12.57 -4.51 0.37
CA ARG A 50 12.72 -4.62 1.82
C ARG A 50 12.34 -3.31 2.51
N GLU A 51 12.60 -2.20 1.84
CA GLU A 51 12.33 -0.89 2.41
C GLU A 51 11.79 0.00 1.30
N ILE A 52 10.56 0.46 1.49
CA ILE A 52 9.93 1.37 0.53
C ILE A 52 10.37 2.79 0.88
N LYS A 53 10.82 3.53 -0.12
CA LYS A 53 11.23 4.92 0.07
C LYS A 53 10.05 5.76 0.53
N LEU A 54 10.33 6.74 1.37
CA LEU A 54 9.29 7.58 1.96
C LEU A 54 8.39 8.23 0.92
N GLY A 55 8.96 8.75 -0.16
CA GLY A 55 8.15 9.37 -1.22
C GLY A 55 7.20 8.39 -1.87
N THR A 56 7.67 7.17 -2.12
CA THR A 56 6.85 6.11 -2.69
C THR A 56 5.74 5.71 -1.71
N LEU A 57 6.08 5.59 -0.42
CA LEU A 57 5.09 5.25 0.60
C LEU A 57 4.00 6.30 0.68
N LYS A 58 4.36 7.57 0.67
CA LYS A 58 3.37 8.65 0.69
C LYS A 58 2.46 8.60 -0.52
N SER A 59 3.00 8.27 -1.69
CA SER A 59 2.20 8.12 -2.90
C SER A 59 1.21 6.97 -2.76
N ILE A 60 1.64 5.84 -2.21
CA ILE A 60 0.79 4.67 -1.99
C ILE A 60 -0.34 5.03 -1.04
N ILE A 61 -0.03 5.71 0.07
CA ILE A 61 -1.03 6.13 1.03
C ILE A 61 -2.09 7.01 0.37
N ARG A 62 -1.66 7.97 -0.42
CA ARG A 62 -2.59 8.85 -1.12
C ARG A 62 -3.48 8.08 -2.09
N GLN A 63 -2.91 7.17 -2.86
CA GLN A 63 -3.67 6.36 -3.81
C GLN A 63 -4.67 5.44 -3.11
N SER A 64 -4.31 4.95 -1.92
CA SER A 64 -5.17 4.04 -1.15
C SER A 64 -6.39 4.72 -0.57
N GLN A 65 -6.37 6.04 -0.46
CA GLN A 65 -7.41 6.83 0.20
C GLN A 65 -7.55 6.51 1.69
N LEU A 66 -6.54 5.84 2.26
CA LEU A 66 -6.50 5.56 3.69
C LEU A 66 -5.84 6.70 4.44
N SER A 67 -6.06 6.73 5.75
CA SER A 67 -5.40 7.69 6.61
C SER A 67 -3.91 7.34 6.76
N THR A 68 -3.08 8.36 6.83
CA THR A 68 -1.66 8.18 7.10
C THR A 68 -1.44 7.40 8.39
N LYS A 69 -2.35 7.53 9.35
CA LYS A 69 -2.26 6.84 10.64
C LYS A 69 -2.16 5.33 10.49
N GLU A 70 -2.74 4.76 9.45
CA GLU A 70 -2.68 3.31 9.23
C GLU A 70 -1.26 2.82 8.95
N PHE A 71 -0.36 3.74 8.58
CA PHE A 71 1.02 3.43 8.22
C PHE A 71 2.03 3.99 9.22
N GLU A 72 1.57 4.53 10.34
CA GLU A 72 2.42 5.08 11.40
C GLU A 72 2.68 4.07 12.50
N SER A 73 3.80 4.28 13.18
CA SER A 73 4.12 3.48 14.36
C SER A 73 3.74 4.20 15.63
#